data_a87110b72afe440fee5191b8cfbab2b3
#
_entry.id   a87110b72afe440fee5191b8cfbab2b3
#
_cell.length_a   1.000
_cell.length_b   1.000
_cell.length_c   1.000
_cell.angle_alpha   90.00
_cell.angle_beta   90.00
_cell.angle_gamma   90.00
#
_symmetry.space_group_name_H-M   'P 1'
#
loop_
_entity.id
_entity.type
_entity.pdbx_description
1 polymer ?
#
loop_
_entity_poly.entity_id
_entity_poly.type
_entity_poly.pdbx_seq_one_letter_code
_entity_poly.pdbx_strand_id
1 'polypeptide(L)'
;MLKQLAPFVDVSELRILGIDPGLASIGYGVIYKTTALDYGAITTPKTSSLPLRLQAIHLDILELVRLYAPEVVAIEYPFFGRNNTNQGLVLQALGVIRMALAEAGLTEHILLHQSTIKSAISSYDADKKDIQAAVQSIFNLPTLPYPDDAADGIAIAYAAQCGHRSNIR
;
A
#
# COMPACT_ATOMS: atom_id res chain seq x y z
N MET A 1 11.77 -21.55 11.98
CA MET A 1 10.58 -22.10 12.62
C MET A 1 9.41 -21.21 12.21
N LEU A 2 8.68 -21.58 11.15
CA LEU A 2 7.54 -20.84 10.62
C LEU A 2 6.45 -20.87 11.69
N LYS A 3 6.15 -19.73 12.31
CA LYS A 3 4.88 -19.57 12.99
C LYS A 3 3.82 -19.65 11.89
N GLN A 4 3.17 -20.80 11.74
CA GLN A 4 1.89 -20.91 11.07
C GLN A 4 0.99 -19.89 11.76
N LEU A 5 0.68 -18.79 11.07
CA LEU A 5 -0.40 -17.90 11.48
C LEU A 5 -1.64 -18.79 11.60
N ALA A 6 -2.25 -18.78 12.76
CA ALA A 6 -3.47 -19.54 12.99
C ALA A 6 -4.49 -19.17 11.90
N PRO A 7 -5.33 -20.10 11.42
CA PRO A 7 -6.19 -19.92 10.26
C PRO A 7 -7.25 -18.80 10.38
N PHE A 8 -7.25 -18.02 11.47
CA PHE A 8 -8.22 -16.97 11.74
C PHE A 8 -7.60 -15.79 12.51
N VAL A 9 -6.58 -15.13 11.94
CA VAL A 9 -6.17 -13.84 12.49
C VAL A 9 -7.18 -12.79 12.02
N ASP A 10 -7.88 -12.17 12.96
CA ASP A 10 -8.73 -11.01 12.67
C ASP A 10 -7.82 -9.81 12.41
N VAL A 11 -7.58 -9.52 11.12
CA VAL A 11 -6.72 -8.41 10.71
C VAL A 11 -7.32 -7.03 11.03
N SER A 12 -8.59 -6.95 11.44
CA SER A 12 -9.22 -5.68 11.83
C SER A 12 -8.64 -5.06 13.09
N GLU A 13 -8.00 -5.88 13.93
CA GLU A 13 -7.35 -5.45 15.17
C GLU A 13 -5.84 -5.22 15.01
N LEU A 14 -5.32 -5.21 13.77
CA LEU A 14 -3.91 -5.03 13.47
C LEU A 14 -3.66 -3.68 12.78
N ARG A 15 -2.44 -3.16 12.93
CA ARG A 15 -1.97 -2.03 12.13
C ARG A 15 -1.61 -2.54 10.74
N ILE A 16 -2.23 -1.96 9.73
CA ILE A 16 -2.07 -2.36 8.34
C ILE A 16 -1.42 -1.22 7.56
N LEU A 17 -0.33 -1.51 6.87
CA LEU A 17 0.31 -0.62 5.91
C LEU A 17 -0.12 -1.02 4.50
N GLY A 18 -0.82 -0.14 3.80
CA GLY A 18 -1.16 -0.26 2.38
C GLY A 18 -0.17 0.51 1.52
N ILE A 19 0.27 -0.08 0.42
CA ILE A 19 1.27 0.49 -0.49
C ILE A 19 0.79 0.36 -1.94
N ASP A 20 0.73 1.49 -2.66
CA ASP A 20 0.57 1.56 -4.11
C ASP A 20 1.94 1.79 -4.77
N PRO A 21 2.54 0.76 -5.41
CA PRO A 21 3.92 0.84 -5.87
C PRO A 21 4.08 1.68 -7.14
N GLY A 22 5.00 2.63 -7.09
CA GLY A 22 5.44 3.44 -8.23
C GLY A 22 6.89 3.84 -8.09
N LEU A 23 7.53 4.34 -9.15
CA LEU A 23 8.88 4.89 -9.04
C LEU A 23 8.85 6.39 -8.72
N ALA A 24 7.95 7.15 -9.35
CA ALA A 24 7.90 8.60 -9.17
C ALA A 24 7.15 9.00 -7.89
N SER A 25 6.12 8.25 -7.56
CA SER A 25 5.29 8.40 -6.39
C SER A 25 4.84 7.03 -5.91
N ILE A 26 4.84 6.81 -4.62
CA ILE A 26 4.35 5.61 -3.96
C ILE A 26 3.32 6.07 -2.94
N GLY A 27 2.06 5.76 -3.19
CA GLY A 27 1.02 6.01 -2.21
C GLY A 27 1.14 5.08 -1.01
N TYR A 28 0.97 5.61 0.21
CA TYR A 28 0.91 4.78 1.40
C TYR A 28 -0.21 5.22 2.33
N GLY A 29 -0.72 4.27 3.09
CA GLY A 29 -1.65 4.52 4.18
C GLY A 29 -1.45 3.52 5.31
N VAL A 30 -1.41 4.00 6.53
CA VAL A 30 -1.34 3.18 7.74
C VAL A 30 -2.66 3.30 8.47
N ILE A 31 -3.36 2.19 8.66
CA ILE A 31 -4.63 2.18 9.37
C ILE A 31 -4.59 1.29 10.61
N TYR A 32 -5.42 1.63 11.57
CA TYR A 32 -5.76 0.78 12.71
C TYR A 32 -7.26 0.90 12.97
N LYS A 33 -8.00 -0.19 12.82
CA LYS A 33 -9.48 -0.19 12.88
C LYS A 33 -10.06 0.81 11.87
N THR A 34 -10.83 1.79 12.35
CA THR A 34 -11.45 2.85 11.55
C THR A 34 -10.63 4.15 11.58
N THR A 35 -9.39 4.11 12.03
CA THR A 35 -8.52 5.28 12.13
C THR A 35 -7.39 5.18 11.10
N ALA A 36 -7.23 6.20 10.27
CA ALA A 36 -6.03 6.40 9.49
C ALA A 36 -4.98 7.06 10.39
N LEU A 37 -3.92 6.29 10.72
CA LEU A 37 -2.85 6.77 11.60
C LEU A 37 -1.92 7.72 10.86
N ASP A 38 -1.62 7.42 9.60
CA ASP A 38 -0.84 8.25 8.69
C ASP A 38 -1.11 7.85 7.24
N TYR A 39 -0.90 8.80 6.34
CA TYR A 39 -1.03 8.56 4.90
C TYR A 39 -0.30 9.64 4.11
N GLY A 40 0.16 9.32 2.94
CA GLY A 40 0.90 10.24 2.11
C GLY A 40 1.45 9.59 0.84
N ALA A 41 2.46 10.24 0.28
CA ALA A 41 3.21 9.71 -0.83
C ALA A 41 4.71 9.87 -0.63
N ILE A 42 5.45 8.79 -0.89
CA ILE A 42 6.91 8.83 -1.06
C ILE A 42 7.18 9.28 -2.49
N THR A 43 7.89 10.38 -2.66
CA THR A 43 8.16 10.92 -4.00
C THR A 43 9.65 10.92 -4.28
N THR A 44 10.02 10.56 -5.51
CA THR A 44 11.42 10.58 -5.94
C THR A 44 11.61 11.54 -7.13
N PRO A 45 12.57 12.49 -7.04
CA PRO A 45 12.80 13.46 -8.10
C PRO A 45 13.22 12.80 -9.42
N LYS A 46 12.59 13.20 -10.54
CA LYS A 46 12.97 12.71 -11.88
C LYS A 46 14.39 13.09 -12.29
N THR A 47 14.96 14.13 -11.67
CA THR A 47 16.34 14.60 -11.88
C THR A 47 17.40 13.71 -11.24
N SER A 48 17.02 12.87 -10.26
CA SER A 48 17.92 11.92 -9.62
C SER A 48 18.09 10.66 -10.47
N SER A 49 19.28 10.06 -10.40
CA SER A 49 19.54 8.79 -11.07
C SER A 49 18.67 7.67 -10.50
N LEU A 50 18.38 6.67 -11.32
CA LEU A 50 17.51 5.55 -10.90
C LEU A 50 18.00 4.85 -9.61
N PRO A 51 19.31 4.54 -9.43
CA PRO A 51 19.77 3.93 -8.19
C PRO A 51 19.49 4.78 -6.95
N LEU A 52 19.65 6.10 -7.04
CA LEU A 52 19.39 7.01 -5.92
C LEU A 52 17.89 7.09 -5.59
N ARG A 53 17.03 7.04 -6.61
CA ARG A 53 15.58 6.97 -6.41
C ARG A 53 15.15 5.68 -5.72
N LEU A 54 15.72 4.55 -6.15
CA LEU A 54 15.45 3.26 -5.51
C LEU A 54 15.97 3.22 -4.07
N GLN A 55 17.15 3.81 -3.80
CA GLN A 55 17.68 3.94 -2.44
C GLN A 55 16.77 4.79 -1.55
N ALA A 56 16.25 5.91 -2.05
CA ALA A 56 15.30 6.73 -1.30
C ALA A 56 14.04 5.93 -0.94
N ILE A 57 13.46 5.21 -1.90
CA ILE A 57 12.30 4.32 -1.65
C ILE A 57 12.61 3.32 -0.53
N HIS A 58 13.78 2.66 -0.59
CA HIS A 58 14.18 1.69 0.42
C HIS A 58 14.20 2.31 1.83
N LEU A 59 14.86 3.46 1.96
CA LEU A 59 14.98 4.14 3.26
C LEU A 59 13.63 4.63 3.79
N ASP A 60 12.79 5.18 2.95
CA ASP A 60 11.48 5.70 3.35
C ASP A 60 10.52 4.57 3.77
N ILE A 61 10.56 3.41 3.10
CA ILE A 61 9.79 2.22 3.53
C ILE A 61 10.28 1.71 4.88
N LEU A 62 11.60 1.61 5.11
CA LEU A 62 12.14 1.24 6.42
C LEU A 62 11.70 2.21 7.51
N GLU A 63 11.69 3.51 7.22
CA GLU A 63 11.25 4.53 8.17
C GLU A 63 9.75 4.40 8.49
N LEU A 64 8.89 4.17 7.50
CA LEU A 64 7.46 3.91 7.74
C LEU A 64 7.25 2.69 8.65
N VAL A 65 7.96 1.59 8.38
CA VAL A 65 7.87 0.39 9.22
C VAL A 65 8.37 0.68 10.64
N ARG A 66 9.46 1.42 10.79
CA ARG A 66 10.01 1.80 12.11
C ARG A 66 9.03 2.68 12.90
N LEU A 67 8.39 3.66 12.25
CA LEU A 67 7.50 4.63 12.91
C LEU A 67 6.17 4.00 13.33
N TYR A 68 5.57 3.20 12.46
CA TYR A 68 4.20 2.72 12.67
C TYR A 68 4.13 1.27 13.12
N ALA A 69 5.22 0.51 13.02
CA ALA A 69 5.30 -0.90 13.37
C ALA A 69 4.08 -1.70 12.84
N PRO A 70 3.81 -1.69 11.51
CA PRO A 70 2.69 -2.41 10.95
C PRO A 70 2.84 -3.91 11.18
N GLU A 71 1.72 -4.57 11.44
CA GLU A 71 1.67 -6.03 11.68
C GLU A 71 1.28 -6.76 10.39
N VAL A 72 0.63 -6.05 9.48
CA VAL A 72 0.24 -6.53 8.14
C VAL A 72 0.66 -5.50 7.11
N VAL A 73 1.15 -5.98 5.97
CA VAL A 73 1.42 -5.14 4.80
C VAL A 73 0.57 -5.64 3.63
N ALA A 74 -0.09 -4.72 2.96
CA ALA A 74 -0.82 -4.97 1.73
C ALA A 74 -0.24 -4.11 0.60
N ILE A 75 -0.07 -4.70 -0.57
CA ILE A 75 0.52 -4.04 -1.74
C ILE A 75 -0.41 -4.24 -2.92
N GLU A 76 -0.71 -3.18 -3.68
CA GLU A 76 -1.38 -3.33 -4.95
C GLU A 76 -0.48 -4.09 -5.91
N TYR A 77 -1.03 -5.15 -6.53
CA TYR A 77 -0.32 -5.86 -7.59
C TYR A 77 -0.40 -5.04 -8.88
N PRO A 78 0.75 -4.57 -9.42
CA PRO A 78 0.74 -3.72 -10.60
C PRO A 78 0.14 -4.46 -11.79
N PHE A 79 -0.86 -3.85 -12.43
CA PHE A 79 -1.43 -4.39 -13.67
C PHE A 79 -0.58 -3.97 -14.88
N PHE A 80 -0.13 -4.96 -15.63
CA PHE A 80 0.70 -4.75 -16.81
C PHE A 80 -0.13 -4.85 -18.09
N GLY A 81 -0.60 -3.70 -18.59
CA GLY A 81 -1.18 -3.60 -19.94
C GLY A 81 -0.09 -3.69 -21.03
N ARG A 82 -0.47 -4.15 -22.23
CA ARG A 82 0.49 -4.39 -23.35
C ARG A 82 1.33 -3.17 -23.78
N ASN A 83 0.96 -1.96 -23.42
CA ASN A 83 1.59 -0.71 -23.88
C ASN A 83 2.19 0.14 -22.75
N ASN A 84 2.44 -0.40 -21.56
CA ASN A 84 2.95 0.39 -20.44
C ASN A 84 4.49 0.39 -20.45
N THR A 85 5.10 1.45 -20.94
CA THR A 85 6.56 1.63 -21.03
C THR A 85 7.24 1.75 -19.68
N ASN A 86 6.50 2.06 -18.61
CA ASN A 86 7.04 2.26 -17.26
C ASN A 86 7.02 0.98 -16.39
N GLN A 87 6.53 -0.14 -16.91
CA GLN A 87 6.40 -1.40 -16.16
C GLN A 87 7.70 -1.84 -15.49
N GLY A 88 8.80 -1.79 -16.22
CA GLY A 88 10.11 -2.17 -15.68
C GLY A 88 10.54 -1.33 -14.49
N LEU A 89 10.19 -0.04 -14.47
CA LEU A 89 10.51 0.86 -13.36
C LEU A 89 9.64 0.59 -12.12
N VAL A 90 8.36 0.31 -12.33
CA VAL A 90 7.44 -0.06 -11.23
C VAL A 90 7.86 -1.39 -10.60
N LEU A 91 8.27 -2.38 -11.42
CA LEU A 91 8.78 -3.66 -10.90
C LEU A 91 10.07 -3.51 -10.09
N GLN A 92 10.98 -2.61 -10.51
CA GLN A 92 12.18 -2.32 -9.73
C GLN A 92 11.84 -1.68 -8.39
N ALA A 93 10.94 -0.70 -8.37
CA ALA A 93 10.44 -0.09 -7.14
C ALA A 93 9.79 -1.12 -6.23
N LEU A 94 8.91 -1.99 -6.76
CA LEU A 94 8.27 -3.07 -6.01
C LEU A 94 9.31 -4.05 -5.42
N GLY A 95 10.34 -4.39 -6.19
CA GLY A 95 11.44 -5.24 -5.69
C GLY A 95 12.16 -4.61 -4.49
N VAL A 96 12.42 -3.31 -4.56
CA VAL A 96 13.06 -2.55 -3.47
C VAL A 96 12.14 -2.42 -2.25
N ILE A 97 10.84 -2.17 -2.45
CA ILE A 97 9.84 -2.15 -1.37
C ILE A 97 9.87 -3.50 -0.63
N ARG A 98 9.79 -4.61 -1.37
CA ARG A 98 9.82 -5.96 -0.77
C ARG A 98 11.12 -6.24 -0.03
N MET A 99 12.25 -5.78 -0.55
CA MET A 99 13.55 -5.91 0.11
C MET A 99 13.57 -5.16 1.45
N ALA A 100 13.09 -3.91 1.47
CA ALA A 100 13.00 -3.12 2.70
C ALA A 100 12.08 -3.77 3.75
N LEU A 101 10.93 -4.28 3.31
CA LEU A 101 10.00 -5.01 4.18
C LEU A 101 10.64 -6.29 4.76
N ALA A 102 11.35 -7.06 3.94
CA ALA A 102 12.06 -8.27 4.39
C ALA A 102 13.16 -7.94 5.39
N GLU A 103 13.93 -6.87 5.18
CA GLU A 103 14.95 -6.36 6.10
C GLU A 103 14.34 -5.98 7.45
N ALA A 104 13.13 -5.41 7.44
CA ALA A 104 12.37 -5.09 8.64
C ALA A 104 11.66 -6.31 9.28
N GLY A 105 11.82 -7.52 8.75
CA GLY A 105 11.21 -8.74 9.25
C GLY A 105 9.78 -9.02 8.75
N LEU A 106 9.25 -8.20 7.85
CA LEU A 106 7.92 -8.35 7.25
C LEU A 106 8.03 -9.09 5.90
N THR A 107 8.33 -10.38 5.95
CA THR A 107 8.55 -11.22 4.75
C THR A 107 7.27 -11.60 4.03
N GLU A 108 6.14 -11.62 4.74
CA GLU A 108 4.83 -11.93 4.18
C GLU A 108 4.03 -10.65 3.96
N HIS A 109 3.35 -10.54 2.83
CA HIS A 109 2.48 -9.42 2.51
C HIS A 109 1.32 -9.85 1.62
N ILE A 110 0.20 -9.14 1.72
CA ILE A 110 -1.01 -9.38 0.95
C ILE A 110 -0.87 -8.66 -0.39
N LEU A 111 -1.04 -9.39 -1.49
CA LEU A 111 -1.11 -8.79 -2.83
C LEU A 111 -2.58 -8.63 -3.23
N LEU A 112 -2.99 -7.41 -3.56
CA LEU A 112 -4.35 -7.09 -3.96
C LEU A 112 -4.41 -6.59 -5.40
N HIS A 113 -5.39 -7.07 -6.15
CA HIS A 113 -5.70 -6.51 -7.47
C HIS A 113 -6.52 -5.23 -7.33
N GLN A 114 -6.34 -4.30 -8.26
CA GLN A 114 -7.07 -3.03 -8.30
C GLN A 114 -8.59 -3.23 -8.21
N SER A 115 -9.13 -4.24 -8.89
CA SER A 115 -10.57 -4.57 -8.83
C SER A 115 -11.04 -4.94 -7.43
N THR A 116 -10.21 -5.65 -6.66
CA THR A 116 -10.48 -6.02 -5.28
C THR A 116 -10.51 -4.78 -4.37
N ILE A 117 -9.53 -3.89 -4.55
CA ILE A 117 -9.42 -2.65 -3.79
C ILE A 117 -10.64 -1.76 -4.06
N LYS A 118 -10.99 -1.54 -5.33
CA LYS A 118 -12.16 -0.75 -5.73
C LYS A 118 -13.46 -1.30 -5.14
N SER A 119 -13.67 -2.60 -5.26
CA SER A 119 -14.89 -3.26 -4.74
C SER A 119 -15.00 -3.21 -3.22
N ALA A 120 -13.86 -3.14 -2.50
CA ALA A 120 -13.87 -3.02 -1.05
C ALA A 120 -14.20 -1.59 -0.58
N ILE A 121 -13.76 -0.57 -1.33
CA ILE A 121 -13.87 0.83 -0.92
C ILE A 121 -15.14 1.51 -1.44
N SER A 122 -15.60 1.17 -2.64
CA SER A 122 -16.74 1.79 -3.31
C SER A 122 -17.40 0.83 -4.30
N SER A 123 -17.10 0.98 -5.59
CA SER A 123 -17.60 0.14 -6.67
C SER A 123 -16.49 -0.23 -7.66
N TYR A 124 -16.70 -1.28 -8.42
CA TYR A 124 -15.72 -1.78 -9.39
C TYR A 124 -15.27 -0.72 -10.41
N ASP A 125 -16.16 0.17 -10.81
CA ASP A 125 -15.97 1.25 -11.78
C ASP A 125 -15.57 2.59 -11.14
N ALA A 126 -15.33 2.62 -9.81
CA ALA A 126 -14.93 3.81 -9.09
C ALA A 126 -13.72 4.51 -9.76
N ASP A 127 -13.80 5.82 -9.89
CA ASP A 127 -12.68 6.65 -10.32
C ASP A 127 -11.84 7.11 -9.10
N LYS A 128 -10.77 7.88 -9.34
CA LYS A 128 -9.91 8.39 -8.25
C LYS A 128 -10.65 9.28 -7.27
N LYS A 129 -11.60 10.08 -7.73
CA LYS A 129 -12.38 10.98 -6.87
C LYS A 129 -13.34 10.20 -5.99
N ASP A 130 -13.93 9.13 -6.54
CA ASP A 130 -14.79 8.22 -5.79
C ASP A 130 -14.02 7.55 -4.66
N ILE A 131 -12.79 7.09 -4.94
CA ILE A 131 -11.90 6.48 -3.94
C ILE A 131 -11.55 7.50 -2.84
N GLN A 132 -11.14 8.72 -3.20
CA GLN A 132 -10.84 9.78 -2.22
C GLN A 132 -12.03 10.10 -1.33
N ALA A 133 -13.22 10.26 -1.93
CA ALA A 133 -14.46 10.56 -1.19
C ALA A 133 -14.86 9.39 -0.27
N ALA A 134 -14.75 8.16 -0.75
CA ALA A 134 -15.06 6.97 0.04
C ALA A 134 -14.09 6.82 1.23
N VAL A 135 -12.79 6.99 1.00
CA VAL A 135 -11.76 6.98 2.06
C VAL A 135 -12.04 8.07 3.08
N GLN A 136 -12.31 9.30 2.63
CA GLN A 136 -12.66 10.40 3.54
C GLN A 136 -13.85 10.04 4.43
N SER A 137 -14.91 9.47 3.85
CA SER A 137 -16.12 9.08 4.57
C SER A 137 -15.88 7.94 5.56
N ILE A 138 -15.20 6.87 5.13
CA ILE A 138 -14.96 5.67 5.96
C ILE A 138 -14.09 6.00 7.19
N PHE A 139 -13.05 6.81 7.00
CA PHE A 139 -12.11 7.16 8.05
C PHE A 139 -12.43 8.50 8.73
N ASN A 140 -13.57 9.12 8.36
CA ASN A 140 -14.01 10.40 8.90
C ASN A 140 -12.91 11.48 8.87
N LEU A 141 -12.22 11.57 7.72
CA LEU A 141 -11.13 12.53 7.56
C LEU A 141 -11.70 13.95 7.38
N PRO A 142 -11.03 14.97 7.95
CA PRO A 142 -11.50 16.36 7.87
C PRO A 142 -11.48 16.92 6.45
N THR A 143 -10.58 16.41 5.60
CA THR A 143 -10.41 16.79 4.20
C THR A 143 -10.14 15.57 3.35
N LEU A 144 -10.27 15.69 2.02
CA LEU A 144 -9.82 14.65 1.10
C LEU A 144 -8.34 14.36 1.32
N PRO A 145 -7.91 13.07 1.29
CA PRO A 145 -6.49 12.72 1.37
C PRO A 145 -5.70 13.39 0.24
N TYR A 146 -4.56 13.97 0.61
CA TYR A 146 -3.65 14.62 -0.33
C TYR A 146 -2.20 14.19 -0.05
N PRO A 147 -1.39 13.91 -1.09
CA PRO A 147 -1.79 13.80 -2.51
C PRO A 147 -2.79 12.67 -2.77
N ASP A 148 -3.34 12.59 -4.00
CA ASP A 148 -4.35 11.57 -4.36
C ASP A 148 -3.85 10.14 -4.17
N ASP A 149 -2.55 9.88 -4.40
CA ASP A 149 -1.90 8.59 -4.12
C ASP A 149 -2.01 8.15 -2.65
N ALA A 150 -2.17 9.09 -1.72
CA ALA A 150 -2.39 8.78 -0.31
C ALA A 150 -3.74 8.06 -0.08
N ALA A 151 -4.77 8.42 -0.83
CA ALA A 151 -6.05 7.73 -0.79
C ALA A 151 -5.93 6.29 -1.28
N ASP A 152 -5.13 6.05 -2.33
CA ASP A 152 -4.87 4.71 -2.86
C ASP A 152 -4.20 3.83 -1.78
N GLY A 153 -3.21 4.36 -1.05
CA GLY A 153 -2.57 3.66 0.07
C GLY A 153 -3.54 3.28 1.19
N ILE A 154 -4.42 4.21 1.61
CA ILE A 154 -5.46 3.92 2.62
C ILE A 154 -6.45 2.87 2.09
N ALA A 155 -6.88 2.99 0.83
CA ALA A 155 -7.82 2.05 0.21
C ALA A 155 -7.27 0.63 0.15
N ILE A 156 -5.97 0.46 -0.14
CA ILE A 156 -5.27 -0.82 -0.13
C ILE A 156 -5.27 -1.44 1.27
N ALA A 157 -4.91 -0.64 2.30
CA ALA A 157 -4.92 -1.10 3.68
C ALA A 157 -6.33 -1.51 4.13
N TYR A 158 -7.34 -0.72 3.79
CA TYR A 158 -8.74 -1.03 4.09
C TYR A 158 -9.25 -2.28 3.38
N ALA A 159 -8.91 -2.46 2.11
CA ALA A 159 -9.27 -3.67 1.37
C ALA A 159 -8.69 -4.95 2.01
N ALA A 160 -7.45 -4.86 2.52
CA ALA A 160 -6.85 -5.95 3.28
C ALA A 160 -7.61 -6.21 4.59
N GLN A 161 -8.01 -5.15 5.30
CA GLN A 161 -8.78 -5.25 6.55
C GLN A 161 -10.17 -5.88 6.33
N CYS A 162 -10.86 -5.56 5.25
CA CYS A 162 -12.18 -6.11 4.92
C CYS A 162 -12.17 -7.63 4.69
N GLY A 163 -11.03 -8.26 4.86
CA GLY A 163 -10.97 -9.71 4.97
C GLY A 163 -11.03 -10.42 3.64
N HIS A 164 -10.48 -9.82 2.61
CA HIS A 164 -10.06 -10.64 1.49
C HIS A 164 -8.96 -11.57 1.98
N ARG A 165 -9.43 -12.60 2.70
CA ARG A 165 -8.71 -13.79 3.18
C ARG A 165 -8.20 -14.63 2.00
N SER A 166 -7.77 -14.00 0.93
CA SER A 166 -7.27 -14.66 -0.24
C SER A 166 -5.75 -14.61 -0.22
N ASN A 167 -5.18 -15.70 0.28
CA ASN A 167 -3.82 -16.14 -0.03
C ASN A 167 -2.68 -15.19 0.41
N ILE A 168 -2.31 -15.27 1.68
CA ILE A 168 -0.92 -15.06 2.06
C ILE A 168 -0.12 -16.18 1.34
N ARG A 169 0.56 -15.85 0.27
CA ARG A 169 1.49 -16.71 -0.45
C ARG A 169 2.86 -16.09 -0.49
#